data_deb924893dcce2c5f1f8657ba9b84343
#
_entry.id   deb924893dcce2c5f1f8657ba9b84343
#
_cell.length_a   1.000
_cell.length_b   1.000
_cell.length_c   1.000
_cell.angle_alpha   90.00
_cell.angle_beta   90.00
_cell.angle_gamma   90.00
#
_symmetry.space_group_name_H-M   'P 1'
#
loop_
_entity.id
_entity.type
_entity.pdbx_description
1 polymer ?
#
loop_
_entity_poly.entity_id
_entity_poly.type
_entity_poly.pdbx_seq_one_letter_code
_entity_poly.pdbx_strand_id
1 'polypeptide(L)'
;MLELADHWVWDCWLFDDGEEFHIFFLRASKALIDPDRRHFRASVGHAKSKDLINWTLLPDALVAADVPAWDEVATWTGSVIKNPKDGLYYMFYTGVTRPNGGIVQQIGLAPSTDLITWHRDPNNPMTSADPAIYESQENGDQHTNWRDPWVFFDDRDNLWHMLNTADIKNGGKKTRATVEHSISSDLREWKVLPPLHGESGFGQVEVIQVEKIEGRYVLVFCVNAHDLNEVKPGFKTGTYSVPADSPTGPFHFDKTDIIDADGIYAGRIIKDRSGQWALLGFEAGQSTADFTGRICDPIPLELTAEGSLRRKK
;
A
#
# COMPACT_ATOMS: atom_id res chain seq x y z
N MET A 1 -17.94 -8.01 -4.02
CA MET A 1 -17.46 -6.76 -4.69
C MET A 1 -17.84 -5.55 -3.85
N LEU A 2 -16.92 -4.60 -3.63
CA LEU A 2 -17.20 -3.36 -2.90
C LEU A 2 -17.28 -2.19 -3.90
N GLU A 3 -18.47 -1.62 -4.04
CA GLU A 3 -18.77 -0.50 -4.93
C GLU A 3 -19.71 0.49 -4.22
N LEU A 4 -19.49 1.79 -4.42
CA LEU A 4 -20.36 2.85 -3.90
C LEU A 4 -21.03 3.60 -5.06
N ALA A 5 -22.32 3.91 -4.91
CA ALA A 5 -23.10 4.55 -5.96
C ALA A 5 -22.57 5.96 -6.31
N ASP A 6 -22.17 6.72 -5.30
CA ASP A 6 -21.79 8.13 -5.37
C ASP A 6 -20.29 8.41 -5.17
N HIS A 7 -19.48 7.39 -4.93
CA HIS A 7 -18.03 7.50 -4.75
C HIS A 7 -17.29 6.51 -5.65
N TRP A 8 -16.13 6.91 -6.15
CA TRP A 8 -15.12 5.97 -6.60
C TRP A 8 -14.44 5.35 -5.40
N VAL A 9 -14.11 4.06 -5.52
CA VAL A 9 -13.36 3.28 -4.52
C VAL A 9 -12.12 2.71 -5.20
N TRP A 10 -10.96 2.83 -4.56
CA TRP A 10 -9.71 2.28 -5.08
C TRP A 10 -8.78 1.97 -3.91
N ASP A 11 -7.54 1.64 -4.12
CA ASP A 11 -6.53 1.22 -3.16
C ASP A 11 -7.11 0.76 -1.82
N CYS A 12 -6.88 -0.47 -1.45
CA CYS A 12 -7.40 -0.99 -0.19
C CYS A 12 -6.32 -1.68 0.63
N TRP A 13 -6.57 -1.78 1.92
CA TRP A 13 -5.80 -2.62 2.84
C TRP A 13 -6.73 -3.31 3.82
N LEU A 14 -6.28 -4.46 4.29
CA LEU A 14 -7.09 -5.40 5.01
C LEU A 14 -6.55 -5.63 6.43
N PHE A 15 -7.44 -5.86 7.36
CA PHE A 15 -7.10 -6.29 8.71
C PHE A 15 -8.11 -7.35 9.17
N ASP A 16 -7.62 -8.45 9.74
CA ASP A 16 -8.44 -9.50 10.36
C ASP A 16 -8.36 -9.37 11.87
N ASP A 17 -9.49 -9.08 12.53
CA ASP A 17 -9.55 -8.99 13.99
C ASP A 17 -9.78 -10.35 14.67
N GLY A 18 -9.95 -11.41 13.86
CA GLY A 18 -10.24 -12.77 14.28
C GLY A 18 -11.72 -13.15 14.19
N GLU A 19 -12.63 -12.19 14.23
CA GLU A 19 -14.08 -12.36 14.06
C GLU A 19 -14.58 -11.84 12.72
N GLU A 20 -14.14 -10.64 12.33
CA GLU A 20 -14.51 -9.96 11.10
C GLU A 20 -13.25 -9.48 10.35
N PHE A 21 -13.37 -9.42 9.05
CA PHE A 21 -12.39 -8.74 8.18
C PHE A 21 -12.77 -7.28 8.10
N HIS A 22 -11.81 -6.40 8.29
CA HIS A 22 -11.92 -4.98 8.05
C HIS A 22 -11.22 -4.65 6.74
N ILE A 23 -11.89 -3.87 5.89
CA ILE A 23 -11.29 -3.28 4.70
C ILE A 23 -11.32 -1.78 4.84
N PHE A 24 -10.16 -1.18 4.72
CA PHE A 24 -9.98 0.26 4.56
C PHE A 24 -9.69 0.52 3.10
N PHE A 25 -10.23 1.59 2.55
CA PHE A 25 -10.10 1.87 1.13
C PHE A 25 -10.14 3.37 0.86
N LEU A 26 -9.44 3.79 -0.18
CA LEU A 26 -9.55 5.16 -0.64
C LEU A 26 -10.87 5.38 -1.33
N ARG A 27 -11.48 6.53 -1.06
CA ARG A 27 -12.72 6.95 -1.72
C ARG A 27 -12.73 8.44 -2.01
N ALA A 28 -13.42 8.82 -3.08
CA ALA A 28 -13.69 10.22 -3.43
C ALA A 28 -15.02 10.34 -4.17
N SER A 29 -15.71 11.46 -3.98
CA SER A 29 -17.02 11.68 -4.58
C SER A 29 -16.97 11.74 -6.11
N LYS A 30 -17.90 11.04 -6.78
CA LYS A 30 -18.13 11.14 -8.24
C LYS A 30 -18.60 12.53 -8.68
N ALA A 31 -19.01 13.41 -7.74
CA ALA A 31 -19.30 14.82 -8.02
C ALA A 31 -18.05 15.62 -8.46
N LEU A 32 -16.84 15.08 -8.30
CA LEU A 32 -15.63 15.64 -8.90
C LEU A 32 -15.63 15.57 -10.44
N ILE A 33 -16.48 14.71 -11.04
CA ILE A 33 -16.66 14.47 -12.48
C ILE A 33 -15.45 13.81 -13.12
N ASP A 34 -14.28 14.38 -12.95
CA ASP A 34 -13.00 13.86 -13.45
C ASP A 34 -12.43 12.86 -12.43
N PRO A 35 -12.32 11.54 -12.75
CA PRO A 35 -11.84 10.54 -11.83
C PRO A 35 -10.37 10.76 -11.43
N ASP A 36 -9.54 11.43 -12.22
CA ASP A 36 -8.13 11.67 -11.86
C ASP A 36 -7.98 12.68 -10.71
N ARG A 37 -9.00 13.50 -10.47
CA ARG A 37 -9.04 14.41 -9.32
C ARG A 37 -9.23 13.69 -7.99
N ARG A 38 -9.63 12.41 -7.98
CA ARG A 38 -9.84 11.62 -6.78
C ARG A 38 -8.60 11.59 -5.87
N HIS A 39 -7.41 11.57 -6.46
CA HIS A 39 -6.14 11.51 -5.70
C HIS A 39 -5.96 12.69 -4.74
N PHE A 40 -6.50 13.85 -5.09
CA PHE A 40 -6.40 15.08 -4.28
C PHE A 40 -7.65 15.33 -3.41
N ARG A 41 -8.52 14.35 -3.27
CA ARG A 41 -9.73 14.39 -2.46
C ARG A 41 -10.01 13.04 -1.81
N ALA A 42 -8.96 12.22 -1.71
CA ALA A 42 -9.05 10.92 -1.10
C ALA A 42 -9.28 11.02 0.40
N SER A 43 -10.23 10.27 0.90
CA SER A 43 -10.42 9.92 2.30
C SER A 43 -10.37 8.41 2.48
N VAL A 44 -10.19 7.96 3.71
CA VAL A 44 -10.17 6.53 4.06
C VAL A 44 -11.57 6.10 4.46
N GLY A 45 -12.26 5.40 3.55
CA GLY A 45 -13.49 4.69 3.84
C GLY A 45 -13.21 3.40 4.61
N HIS A 46 -14.22 2.85 5.26
CA HIS A 46 -14.12 1.65 6.07
C HIS A 46 -15.36 0.76 5.90
N ALA A 47 -15.15 -0.55 5.82
CA ALA A 47 -16.21 -1.55 5.85
C ALA A 47 -15.71 -2.82 6.55
N LYS A 48 -16.66 -3.68 6.98
CA LYS A 48 -16.36 -4.97 7.59
C LYS A 48 -17.15 -6.10 6.96
N SER A 49 -16.62 -7.32 7.03
CA SER A 49 -17.20 -8.53 6.45
C SER A 49 -16.78 -9.78 7.21
N LYS A 50 -17.62 -10.82 7.17
CA LYS A 50 -17.26 -12.16 7.68
C LYS A 50 -16.67 -13.08 6.61
N ASP A 51 -16.81 -12.71 5.34
CA ASP A 51 -16.53 -13.58 4.20
C ASP A 51 -15.75 -12.94 3.05
N LEU A 52 -15.28 -11.67 3.22
CA LEU A 52 -14.59 -10.87 2.22
C LEU A 52 -15.44 -10.50 0.98
N ILE A 53 -16.73 -10.85 0.96
CA ILE A 53 -17.67 -10.65 -0.16
C ILE A 53 -18.77 -9.67 0.20
N ASN A 54 -19.42 -9.91 1.36
CA ASN A 54 -20.55 -9.12 1.84
C ASN A 54 -20.06 -8.07 2.83
N TRP A 55 -19.95 -6.82 2.35
CA TRP A 55 -19.39 -5.72 3.12
C TRP A 55 -20.48 -4.87 3.77
N THR A 56 -20.31 -4.56 5.04
CA THR A 56 -21.11 -3.57 5.78
C THR A 56 -20.27 -2.32 5.94
N LEU A 57 -20.74 -1.21 5.37
CA LEU A 57 -20.07 0.10 5.49
C LEU A 57 -20.09 0.59 6.93
N LEU A 58 -18.99 1.19 7.32
CA LEU A 58 -18.76 1.86 8.60
C LEU A 58 -18.48 3.35 8.35
N PRO A 59 -18.42 4.20 9.39
CA PRO A 59 -17.95 5.57 9.25
C PRO A 59 -16.55 5.63 8.64
N ASP A 60 -16.23 6.74 7.96
CA ASP A 60 -14.87 6.98 7.45
C ASP A 60 -13.85 6.92 8.58
N ALA A 61 -12.74 6.25 8.30
CA ALA A 61 -11.64 6.15 9.26
C ALA A 61 -10.85 7.46 9.35
N LEU A 62 -10.49 8.03 8.21
CA LEU A 62 -9.74 9.29 8.14
C LEU A 62 -10.20 10.13 6.96
N VAL A 63 -10.20 11.44 7.14
CA VAL A 63 -10.36 12.45 6.09
C VAL A 63 -9.13 13.35 6.08
N ALA A 64 -8.89 14.10 5.01
CA ALA A 64 -7.81 15.10 4.99
C ALA A 64 -7.95 16.07 6.18
N ALA A 65 -6.83 16.50 6.75
CA ALA A 65 -6.82 17.48 7.82
C ALA A 65 -7.12 18.89 7.33
N ASP A 66 -7.51 19.77 8.25
CA ASP A 66 -7.67 21.19 7.94
C ASP A 66 -6.29 21.84 7.68
N VAL A 67 -6.25 22.80 6.75
CA VAL A 67 -5.07 23.60 6.42
C VAL A 67 -4.70 24.53 7.59
N PRO A 68 -3.41 24.65 7.98
CA PRO A 68 -2.25 23.98 7.44
C PRO A 68 -1.94 22.64 8.13
N ALA A 69 -1.74 21.57 7.36
CA ALA A 69 -1.31 20.29 7.89
C ALA A 69 -0.50 19.50 6.84
N TRP A 70 0.30 18.55 7.30
CA TRP A 70 1.12 17.69 6.44
C TRP A 70 0.29 16.69 5.60
N ASP A 71 -0.98 16.45 5.97
CA ASP A 71 -1.95 15.59 5.29
C ASP A 71 -3.23 16.37 4.87
N GLU A 72 -3.08 17.66 4.60
CA GLU A 72 -4.19 18.57 4.29
C GLU A 72 -4.83 18.36 2.92
N VAL A 73 -4.13 17.74 1.98
CA VAL A 73 -4.63 17.53 0.62
C VAL A 73 -5.43 16.24 0.52
N ALA A 74 -4.88 15.15 1.06
CA ALA A 74 -5.48 13.83 1.02
C ALA A 74 -4.83 12.87 2.04
N THR A 75 -5.58 11.83 2.40
CA THR A 75 -5.06 10.64 3.05
C THR A 75 -5.04 9.50 2.03
N TRP A 76 -3.88 8.84 1.87
CA TRP A 76 -3.71 7.74 0.93
C TRP A 76 -3.47 6.41 1.64
N THR A 77 -3.15 5.38 0.86
CA THR A 77 -2.98 3.98 1.23
C THR A 77 -2.16 3.77 2.50
N GLY A 78 -2.49 2.72 3.23
CA GLY A 78 -1.90 2.41 4.52
C GLY A 78 -1.88 0.93 4.87
N SER A 79 -1.65 0.65 6.15
CA SER A 79 -1.81 -0.66 6.78
C SER A 79 -2.29 -0.52 8.22
N VAL A 80 -2.88 -1.59 8.76
CA VAL A 80 -3.31 -1.64 10.17
C VAL A 80 -2.64 -2.82 10.85
N ILE A 81 -2.13 -2.59 12.05
CA ILE A 81 -1.61 -3.63 12.93
C ILE A 81 -2.25 -3.51 14.32
N LYS A 82 -2.26 -4.61 15.07
CA LYS A 82 -2.59 -4.59 16.50
C LYS A 82 -1.31 -4.69 17.30
N ASN A 83 -1.05 -3.72 18.19
CA ASN A 83 0.10 -3.76 19.07
C ASN A 83 -0.21 -4.67 20.28
N PRO A 84 0.50 -5.78 20.46
CA PRO A 84 0.23 -6.71 21.57
C PRO A 84 0.60 -6.13 22.94
N LYS A 85 1.43 -5.07 23.00
CA LYS A 85 1.88 -4.47 24.25
C LYS A 85 0.80 -3.62 24.94
N ASP A 86 -0.01 -2.91 24.18
CA ASP A 86 -1.06 -2.00 24.69
C ASP A 86 -2.47 -2.38 24.21
N GLY A 87 -2.57 -3.33 23.27
CA GLY A 87 -3.83 -3.80 22.72
C GLY A 87 -4.49 -2.84 21.72
N LEU A 88 -3.87 -1.69 21.42
CA LEU A 88 -4.38 -0.72 20.47
C LEU A 88 -4.18 -1.19 19.03
N TYR A 89 -5.04 -0.71 18.16
CA TYR A 89 -4.87 -0.79 16.72
C TYR A 89 -4.14 0.46 16.23
N TYR A 90 -3.19 0.27 15.34
CA TYR A 90 -2.36 1.33 14.77
C TYR A 90 -2.54 1.34 13.25
N MET A 91 -3.14 2.40 12.72
CA MET A 91 -3.19 2.64 11.28
C MET A 91 -2.01 3.52 10.91
N PHE A 92 -1.11 2.99 10.09
CA PHE A 92 -0.13 3.78 9.37
C PHE A 92 -0.71 4.15 8.01
N TYR A 93 -0.67 5.41 7.64
CA TYR A 93 -1.27 5.93 6.42
C TYR A 93 -0.37 6.96 5.75
N THR A 94 -0.59 7.18 4.47
CA THR A 94 0.11 8.22 3.73
C THR A 94 -0.66 9.52 3.79
N GLY A 95 -0.02 10.57 4.29
CA GLY A 95 -0.52 11.93 4.20
C GLY A 95 0.11 12.67 3.03
N VAL A 96 -0.67 13.55 2.41
CA VAL A 96 -0.25 14.28 1.21
C VAL A 96 -0.39 15.77 1.40
N THR A 97 0.66 16.51 1.05
CA THR A 97 0.64 17.98 0.93
C THR A 97 1.24 18.41 -0.43
N ARG A 98 1.03 19.66 -0.82
CA ARG A 98 1.46 20.19 -2.13
C ARG A 98 2.32 21.46 -2.04
N PRO A 99 3.46 21.41 -1.38
CA PRO A 99 4.36 22.55 -1.34
C PRO A 99 4.95 22.82 -2.75
N ASN A 100 5.06 24.11 -3.12
CA ASN A 100 5.68 24.53 -4.38
C ASN A 100 5.09 23.89 -5.65
N GLY A 101 3.81 23.47 -5.60
CA GLY A 101 3.12 22.84 -6.73
C GLY A 101 3.45 21.37 -6.99
N GLY A 102 4.41 20.80 -6.27
CA GLY A 102 4.70 19.37 -6.28
C GLY A 102 3.83 18.58 -5.30
N ILE A 103 4.11 17.30 -5.14
CA ILE A 103 3.45 16.41 -4.18
C ILE A 103 4.50 15.90 -3.21
N VAL A 104 4.26 16.10 -1.92
CA VAL A 104 5.05 15.51 -0.84
C VAL A 104 4.18 14.52 -0.07
N GLN A 105 4.69 13.31 0.06
CA GLN A 105 4.07 12.19 0.75
C GLN A 105 4.90 11.88 2.00
N GLN A 106 4.21 11.63 3.11
CA GLN A 106 4.83 11.29 4.40
C GLN A 106 3.95 10.26 5.11
N ILE A 107 4.52 9.50 6.03
CA ILE A 107 3.76 8.49 6.76
C ILE A 107 3.36 9.02 8.12
N GLY A 108 2.08 8.86 8.43
CA GLY A 108 1.52 9.15 9.74
C GLY A 108 0.94 7.94 10.43
N LEU A 109 0.61 8.15 11.67
CA LEU A 109 0.02 7.17 12.60
C LEU A 109 -1.32 7.69 13.11
N ALA A 110 -2.31 6.81 13.14
CA ALA A 110 -3.57 7.02 13.85
C ALA A 110 -3.89 5.78 14.71
N PRO A 111 -3.78 5.85 16.04
CA PRO A 111 -4.23 4.78 16.94
C PRO A 111 -5.76 4.75 17.07
N SER A 112 -6.28 3.54 17.39
CA SER A 112 -7.69 3.26 17.71
C SER A 112 -7.81 2.19 18.79
N THR A 113 -8.88 2.24 19.57
CA THR A 113 -9.24 1.20 20.56
C THR A 113 -10.28 0.22 20.01
N ASP A 114 -10.96 0.57 18.91
CA ASP A 114 -12.19 -0.10 18.45
C ASP A 114 -12.22 -0.36 16.94
N LEU A 115 -11.15 -0.03 16.18
CA LEU A 115 -11.07 -0.05 14.73
C LEU A 115 -12.01 0.94 14.01
N ILE A 116 -12.83 1.67 14.73
CA ILE A 116 -13.85 2.60 14.19
C ILE A 116 -13.40 4.05 14.32
N THR A 117 -12.98 4.44 15.53
CA THR A 117 -12.57 5.80 15.83
C THR A 117 -11.05 5.90 15.83
N TRP A 118 -10.52 6.69 14.91
CA TRP A 118 -9.10 6.87 14.71
C TRP A 118 -8.64 8.26 15.11
N HIS A 119 -7.59 8.34 15.88
CA HIS A 119 -7.03 9.61 16.37
C HIS A 119 -5.64 9.82 15.80
N ARG A 120 -5.42 10.92 15.07
CA ARG A 120 -4.08 11.26 14.60
C ARG A 120 -3.11 11.40 15.76
N ASP A 121 -1.96 10.76 15.68
CA ASP A 121 -0.90 10.97 16.65
C ASP A 121 -0.39 12.42 16.57
N PRO A 122 -0.25 13.12 17.71
CA PRO A 122 0.19 14.51 17.72
C PRO A 122 1.64 14.71 17.23
N ASN A 123 2.43 13.65 17.15
CA ASN A 123 3.81 13.68 16.67
C ASN A 123 3.95 13.40 15.17
N ASN A 124 2.83 13.27 14.45
CA ASN A 124 2.86 13.09 12.99
C ASN A 124 3.54 14.26 12.25
N PRO A 125 4.21 14.02 11.13
CA PRO A 125 4.42 12.71 10.48
C PRO A 125 5.47 11.86 11.19
N MET A 126 5.31 10.51 11.14
CA MET A 126 6.22 9.54 11.75
C MET A 126 7.50 9.36 10.94
N THR A 127 7.38 9.31 9.60
CA THR A 127 8.53 9.21 8.69
C THR A 127 8.34 10.06 7.45
N SER A 128 9.47 10.48 6.88
CA SER A 128 9.59 11.16 5.59
C SER A 128 10.86 10.71 4.89
N ALA A 129 10.93 10.91 3.56
CA ALA A 129 12.11 10.56 2.80
C ALA A 129 13.35 11.31 3.31
N ASP A 130 14.43 10.56 3.60
CA ASP A 130 15.73 11.13 3.89
C ASP A 130 16.41 11.53 2.56
N PRO A 131 16.62 12.83 2.29
CA PRO A 131 17.19 13.29 1.02
C PRO A 131 18.67 12.88 0.84
N ALA A 132 19.32 12.36 1.86
CA ALA A 132 20.65 11.78 1.73
C ALA A 132 20.62 10.41 1.03
N ILE A 133 19.51 9.68 1.15
CA ILE A 133 19.36 8.28 0.73
C ILE A 133 18.34 8.16 -0.42
N TYR A 134 17.20 8.84 -0.31
CA TYR A 134 16.06 8.72 -1.22
C TYR A 134 15.86 9.98 -2.06
N GLU A 135 15.21 9.82 -3.20
CA GLU A 135 14.83 10.95 -4.05
C GLU A 135 13.69 11.75 -3.41
N SER A 136 13.77 13.08 -3.47
CA SER A 136 12.78 13.97 -2.86
C SER A 136 12.79 15.36 -3.51
N GLN A 137 11.83 16.22 -3.14
CA GLN A 137 11.83 17.63 -3.57
C GLN A 137 13.08 18.38 -3.11
N GLU A 138 13.68 18.01 -2.01
CA GLU A 138 14.94 18.63 -1.53
C GLU A 138 16.12 18.34 -2.44
N ASN A 139 16.06 17.23 -3.22
CA ASN A 139 17.04 16.89 -4.24
C ASN A 139 16.73 17.53 -5.62
N GLY A 140 15.63 18.29 -5.73
CA GLY A 140 15.19 18.95 -6.96
C GLY A 140 14.21 18.14 -7.81
N ASP A 141 13.70 17.02 -7.31
CA ASP A 141 12.57 16.34 -7.97
C ASP A 141 11.28 17.15 -7.78
N GLN A 142 10.30 16.94 -8.65
CA GLN A 142 8.99 17.59 -8.52
C GLN A 142 8.16 16.96 -7.39
N HIS A 143 8.38 15.68 -7.09
CA HIS A 143 7.61 14.90 -6.14
C HIS A 143 8.54 14.19 -5.16
N THR A 144 8.04 13.97 -3.93
CA THR A 144 8.62 13.04 -2.97
C THR A 144 7.70 11.83 -2.89
N ASN A 145 8.17 10.68 -3.38
CA ASN A 145 7.46 9.42 -3.26
C ASN A 145 7.82 8.74 -1.94
N TRP A 146 6.84 8.67 -1.02
CA TRP A 146 7.01 8.08 0.31
C TRP A 146 5.63 7.67 0.83
N ARG A 147 5.15 6.47 0.43
CA ARG A 147 3.77 6.06 0.61
C ARG A 147 3.55 4.58 0.81
N ASP A 148 2.31 4.19 1.04
CA ASP A 148 1.80 2.82 1.09
C ASP A 148 2.45 1.97 2.18
N PRO A 149 2.52 2.45 3.44
CA PRO A 149 3.27 1.77 4.49
C PRO A 149 2.72 0.35 4.74
N TRP A 150 3.63 -0.62 4.74
CA TRP A 150 3.40 -1.98 5.21
C TRP A 150 4.19 -2.21 6.49
N VAL A 151 3.50 -2.40 7.61
CA VAL A 151 4.12 -2.53 8.93
C VAL A 151 3.93 -3.94 9.46
N PHE A 152 5.02 -4.54 9.96
CA PHE A 152 5.01 -5.87 10.57
C PHE A 152 6.05 -5.97 11.68
N PHE A 153 5.84 -6.91 12.60
CA PHE A 153 6.82 -7.26 13.63
C PHE A 153 7.68 -8.43 13.16
N ASP A 154 8.99 -8.35 13.37
CA ASP A 154 9.90 -9.45 13.06
C ASP A 154 10.49 -10.03 14.36
N ASP A 155 10.09 -11.28 14.66
CA ASP A 155 10.55 -11.99 15.83
C ASP A 155 12.07 -12.30 15.81
N ARG A 156 12.73 -12.16 14.64
CA ARG A 156 14.16 -12.46 14.49
C ARG A 156 15.05 -11.41 15.15
N ASP A 157 14.62 -10.15 15.14
CA ASP A 157 15.34 -9.02 15.74
C ASP A 157 14.53 -8.27 16.81
N ASN A 158 13.25 -8.64 17.00
CA ASN A 158 12.32 -8.03 17.93
C ASN A 158 12.04 -6.54 17.62
N LEU A 159 11.99 -6.18 16.34
CA LEU A 159 11.68 -4.85 15.88
C LEU A 159 10.41 -4.84 15.00
N TRP A 160 9.80 -3.69 14.98
CA TRP A 160 8.81 -3.35 13.97
C TRP A 160 9.52 -2.85 12.73
N HIS A 161 9.10 -3.33 11.59
CA HIS A 161 9.58 -2.92 10.28
C HIS A 161 8.45 -2.22 9.53
N MET A 162 8.82 -1.19 8.79
CA MET A 162 7.96 -0.51 7.83
C MET A 162 8.62 -0.57 6.47
N LEU A 163 7.86 -0.96 5.45
CA LEU A 163 8.26 -0.91 4.06
C LEU A 163 7.36 0.09 3.33
N ASN A 164 7.95 1.00 2.57
CA ASN A 164 7.23 2.02 1.81
C ASN A 164 7.62 1.97 0.33
N THR A 165 6.71 2.44 -0.51
CA THR A 165 7.02 2.84 -1.88
C THR A 165 7.94 4.07 -1.84
N ALA A 166 9.12 3.96 -2.45
CA ALA A 166 10.10 5.05 -2.52
C ALA A 166 10.96 4.97 -3.79
N ASP A 167 11.69 6.03 -4.05
CA ASP A 167 12.64 6.12 -5.15
C ASP A 167 14.07 6.23 -4.61
N ILE A 168 14.99 5.42 -5.15
CA ILE A 168 16.41 5.52 -4.81
C ILE A 168 17.00 6.80 -5.41
N LYS A 169 17.84 7.48 -4.63
CA LYS A 169 18.50 8.71 -5.05
C LYS A 169 19.39 8.48 -6.28
N ASN A 170 19.33 9.42 -7.23
CA ASN A 170 20.08 9.38 -8.49
C ASN A 170 19.76 8.16 -9.40
N GLY A 171 18.69 7.43 -9.17
CA GLY A 171 18.26 6.34 -10.04
C GLY A 171 17.58 6.84 -11.32
N GLY A 172 17.50 5.98 -12.32
CA GLY A 172 16.79 6.26 -13.57
C GLY A 172 15.27 6.34 -13.35
N LYS A 173 14.59 7.36 -13.90
CA LYS A 173 13.13 7.56 -13.67
C LYS A 173 12.25 6.35 -13.94
N LYS A 174 12.68 5.43 -14.82
CA LYS A 174 11.96 4.20 -15.17
C LYS A 174 12.46 2.94 -14.45
N THR A 175 13.45 3.08 -13.55
CA THR A 175 14.10 1.94 -12.88
C THR A 175 14.30 2.16 -11.39
N ARG A 176 14.18 3.40 -10.91
CA ARG A 176 14.60 3.85 -9.57
C ARG A 176 13.70 3.44 -8.41
N ALA A 177 12.54 2.84 -8.70
CA ALA A 177 11.67 2.36 -7.64
C ALA A 177 12.41 1.36 -6.75
N THR A 178 12.24 1.51 -5.44
CA THR A 178 12.86 0.65 -4.44
C THR A 178 11.90 0.35 -3.30
N VAL A 179 12.26 -0.60 -2.46
CA VAL A 179 11.57 -0.91 -1.21
C VAL A 179 12.27 -0.13 -0.09
N GLU A 180 11.62 0.91 0.38
CA GLU A 180 12.09 1.65 1.55
C GLU A 180 12.04 0.77 2.79
N HIS A 181 12.90 1.05 3.77
CA HIS A 181 12.99 0.34 5.03
C HIS A 181 13.18 1.28 6.21
N SER A 182 12.25 1.21 7.14
CA SER A 182 12.36 1.85 8.45
C SER A 182 12.13 0.84 9.57
N ILE A 183 12.75 1.07 10.74
CA ILE A 183 12.61 0.22 11.91
C ILE A 183 12.20 1.02 13.15
N SER A 184 11.48 0.35 14.07
CA SER A 184 11.05 0.92 15.34
C SER A 184 10.98 -0.14 16.44
N SER A 185 11.22 0.24 17.67
CA SER A 185 11.00 -0.62 18.85
C SER A 185 9.64 -0.43 19.52
N ASP A 186 8.92 0.67 19.17
CA ASP A 186 7.73 1.12 19.88
C ASP A 186 6.58 1.60 18.96
N LEU A 187 6.75 1.54 17.62
CA LEU A 187 5.82 2.02 16.60
C LEU A 187 5.66 3.55 16.52
N ARG A 188 6.41 4.32 17.30
CA ARG A 188 6.31 5.78 17.37
C ARG A 188 7.58 6.47 16.90
N GLU A 189 8.73 5.98 17.34
CA GLU A 189 10.02 6.46 16.89
C GLU A 189 10.57 5.53 15.81
N TRP A 190 10.72 6.07 14.61
CA TRP A 190 11.16 5.32 13.42
C TRP A 190 12.53 5.79 12.97
N LYS A 191 13.39 4.83 12.66
CA LYS A 191 14.68 5.07 12.03
C LYS A 191 14.62 4.65 10.57
N VAL A 192 14.74 5.63 9.68
CA VAL A 192 14.88 5.40 8.23
C VAL A 192 16.25 4.80 7.96
N LEU A 193 16.28 3.72 7.19
CA LEU A 193 17.47 2.97 6.81
C LEU A 193 17.69 3.03 5.28
N PRO A 194 18.85 2.60 4.78
CA PRO A 194 19.04 2.35 3.36
C PRO A 194 17.98 1.37 2.81
N PRO A 195 17.58 1.49 1.53
CA PRO A 195 16.57 0.64 0.93
C PRO A 195 17.03 -0.82 0.91
N LEU A 196 16.05 -1.74 0.98
CA LEU A 196 16.27 -3.19 0.96
C LEU A 196 16.68 -3.72 -0.42
N HIS A 197 16.54 -2.90 -1.44
CA HIS A 197 16.92 -3.22 -2.82
C HIS A 197 17.45 -1.96 -3.50
N GLY A 198 18.35 -2.11 -4.46
CA GLY A 198 18.76 -1.03 -5.36
C GLY A 198 17.61 -0.68 -6.33
N GLU A 199 17.94 -0.27 -7.56
CA GLU A 199 16.93 -0.08 -8.60
C GLU A 199 16.20 -1.40 -8.89
N SER A 200 14.87 -1.41 -8.73
CA SER A 200 14.06 -2.61 -9.00
C SER A 200 13.91 -2.93 -10.49
N GLY A 201 14.25 -1.97 -11.34
CA GLY A 201 13.98 -2.03 -12.78
C GLY A 201 12.57 -1.60 -13.16
N PHE A 202 11.82 -0.99 -12.22
CA PHE A 202 10.50 -0.38 -12.43
C PHE A 202 10.56 1.10 -12.08
N GLY A 203 9.67 1.90 -12.68
CA GLY A 203 9.52 3.31 -12.35
C GLY A 203 8.84 3.52 -10.99
N GLN A 204 7.90 2.63 -10.64
CA GLN A 204 7.25 2.57 -9.32
C GLN A 204 7.09 1.10 -8.89
N VAL A 205 7.15 0.84 -7.59
CA VAL A 205 6.81 -0.42 -6.92
C VAL A 205 5.89 -0.04 -5.77
N GLU A 206 4.57 -0.15 -6.00
CA GLU A 206 3.55 0.45 -5.13
C GLU A 206 2.83 -0.60 -4.29
N VAL A 207 2.26 -0.15 -3.17
CA VAL A 207 1.37 -0.94 -2.31
C VAL A 207 2.01 -2.26 -1.87
N ILE A 208 3.23 -2.15 -1.36
CA ILE A 208 4.07 -3.28 -0.95
C ILE A 208 3.43 -4.06 0.20
N GLN A 209 3.44 -5.40 0.09
CA GLN A 209 3.08 -6.33 1.16
C GLN A 209 4.03 -7.53 1.14
N VAL A 210 4.54 -7.96 2.29
CA VAL A 210 5.34 -9.18 2.40
C VAL A 210 4.62 -10.17 3.29
N GLU A 211 4.47 -11.41 2.80
CA GLU A 211 3.83 -12.49 3.54
C GLU A 211 4.64 -13.78 3.51
N LYS A 212 4.45 -14.61 4.54
CA LYS A 212 5.00 -15.96 4.57
C LYS A 212 3.92 -16.97 4.19
N ILE A 213 4.06 -17.57 3.01
CA ILE A 213 3.10 -18.49 2.41
C ILE A 213 3.78 -19.86 2.26
N GLU A 214 3.23 -20.89 2.88
CA GLU A 214 3.79 -22.26 2.83
C GLU A 214 5.29 -22.33 3.15
N GLY A 215 5.72 -21.49 4.11
CA GLY A 215 7.13 -21.42 4.56
C GLY A 215 8.04 -20.53 3.72
N ARG A 216 7.59 -19.97 2.61
CA ARG A 216 8.33 -19.07 1.72
C ARG A 216 7.85 -17.63 1.87
N TYR A 217 8.76 -16.68 1.78
CA TYR A 217 8.40 -15.26 1.76
C TYR A 217 8.13 -14.81 0.33
N VAL A 218 7.08 -13.99 0.19
CA VAL A 218 6.65 -13.42 -1.08
C VAL A 218 6.39 -11.93 -0.88
N LEU A 219 7.00 -11.10 -1.72
CA LEU A 219 6.68 -9.68 -1.84
C LEU A 219 5.59 -9.52 -2.90
N VAL A 220 4.50 -8.83 -2.56
CA VAL A 220 3.43 -8.40 -3.47
C VAL A 220 3.55 -6.91 -3.69
N PHE A 221 3.35 -6.43 -4.90
CA PHE A 221 3.41 -5.02 -5.27
C PHE A 221 2.64 -4.74 -6.55
N CYS A 222 2.44 -3.46 -6.86
CA CYS A 222 1.73 -3.04 -8.07
C CYS A 222 2.60 -2.15 -8.96
N VAL A 223 2.35 -2.22 -10.25
CA VAL A 223 3.01 -1.36 -11.26
C VAL A 223 1.99 -0.93 -12.31
N ASN A 224 1.97 0.36 -12.64
CA ASN A 224 1.23 0.88 -13.77
C ASN A 224 2.02 0.73 -15.08
N ALA A 225 1.31 0.53 -16.19
CA ALA A 225 1.95 0.39 -17.51
C ALA A 225 2.84 1.59 -17.89
N HIS A 226 2.49 2.82 -17.45
CA HIS A 226 3.31 4.01 -17.72
C HIS A 226 4.62 4.06 -16.90
N ASP A 227 4.72 3.29 -15.80
CA ASP A 227 5.91 3.13 -14.97
C ASP A 227 6.77 1.94 -15.40
N LEU A 228 6.32 1.16 -16.39
CA LEU A 228 7.07 0.05 -16.91
C LEU A 228 8.27 0.55 -17.72
N ASN A 229 9.40 -0.11 -17.50
CA ASN A 229 10.60 0.13 -18.29
C ASN A 229 10.47 -0.55 -19.67
N GLU A 230 11.02 0.08 -20.71
CA GLU A 230 11.11 -0.50 -22.05
C GLU A 230 11.86 -1.85 -22.08
N VAL A 231 12.75 -2.09 -21.11
CA VAL A 231 13.45 -3.38 -20.96
C VAL A 231 12.61 -4.50 -20.36
N LYS A 232 11.36 -4.22 -19.98
CA LYS A 232 10.40 -5.23 -19.50
C LYS A 232 9.18 -5.33 -20.44
N PRO A 233 9.37 -5.73 -21.71
CA PRO A 233 8.27 -5.85 -22.66
C PRO A 233 7.27 -6.92 -22.21
N GLY A 234 5.97 -6.66 -22.38
CA GLY A 234 4.90 -7.58 -21.99
C GLY A 234 4.37 -7.40 -20.59
N PHE A 235 5.00 -6.58 -19.74
CA PHE A 235 4.43 -6.17 -18.47
C PHE A 235 3.24 -5.23 -18.68
N LYS A 236 2.24 -5.32 -17.80
CA LYS A 236 0.98 -4.59 -17.87
C LYS A 236 0.70 -3.88 -16.55
N THR A 237 -0.30 -3.03 -16.53
CA THR A 237 -0.89 -2.56 -15.26
C THR A 237 -1.43 -3.75 -14.49
N GLY A 238 -1.05 -3.89 -13.20
CA GLY A 238 -1.53 -5.00 -12.38
C GLY A 238 -0.75 -5.20 -11.09
N THR A 239 -1.12 -6.26 -10.39
CA THR A 239 -0.48 -6.73 -9.17
C THR A 239 0.49 -7.87 -9.48
N TYR A 240 1.68 -7.77 -8.94
CA TYR A 240 2.81 -8.68 -9.16
C TYR A 240 3.29 -9.30 -7.85
N SER A 241 4.06 -10.36 -7.97
CA SER A 241 4.78 -10.96 -6.85
C SER A 241 6.20 -11.35 -7.21
N VAL A 242 7.06 -11.35 -6.22
CA VAL A 242 8.42 -11.88 -6.31
C VAL A 242 8.74 -12.74 -5.09
N PRO A 243 9.52 -13.83 -5.25
CA PRO A 243 10.06 -14.57 -4.11
C PRO A 243 11.01 -13.69 -3.29
N ALA A 244 11.06 -13.96 -1.98
CA ALA A 244 11.99 -13.31 -1.07
C ALA A 244 12.61 -14.34 -0.10
N ASP A 245 13.84 -14.08 0.34
CA ASP A 245 14.53 -14.97 1.29
C ASP A 245 14.07 -14.69 2.73
N SER A 246 13.61 -13.48 2.99
CA SER A 246 13.11 -13.05 4.30
C SER A 246 12.09 -11.91 4.14
N PRO A 247 11.37 -11.49 5.22
CA PRO A 247 10.43 -10.36 5.12
C PRO A 247 11.12 -9.02 4.77
N THR A 248 12.43 -8.94 4.96
CA THR A 248 13.27 -7.79 4.58
C THR A 248 14.19 -8.10 3.39
N GLY A 249 13.84 -9.10 2.57
CA GLY A 249 14.60 -9.49 1.38
C GLY A 249 15.75 -10.48 1.67
N PRO A 250 16.68 -10.68 0.71
CA PRO A 250 16.66 -10.13 -0.65
C PRO A 250 15.35 -10.44 -1.42
N PHE A 251 14.88 -9.47 -2.21
CA PHE A 251 13.74 -9.63 -3.10
C PHE A 251 14.22 -9.94 -4.52
N HIS A 252 13.71 -11.01 -5.13
CA HIS A 252 14.17 -11.51 -6.42
C HIS A 252 13.38 -10.89 -7.58
N PHE A 253 13.57 -9.58 -7.85
CA PHE A 253 12.86 -8.86 -8.91
C PHE A 253 13.10 -9.40 -10.33
N ASP A 254 14.16 -10.17 -10.54
CA ASP A 254 14.41 -10.93 -11.79
C ASP A 254 13.40 -12.05 -12.01
N LYS A 255 12.71 -12.51 -10.95
CA LYS A 255 11.66 -13.53 -10.95
C LYS A 255 10.26 -12.96 -10.80
N THR A 256 10.07 -11.69 -11.18
CA THR A 256 8.77 -11.03 -11.10
C THR A 256 7.73 -11.76 -11.96
N ASP A 257 6.59 -12.10 -11.36
CA ASP A 257 5.45 -12.70 -12.04
C ASP A 257 4.16 -11.93 -11.75
N ILE A 258 3.25 -11.86 -12.72
CA ILE A 258 1.97 -11.18 -12.56
C ILE A 258 0.98 -12.13 -11.88
N ILE A 259 0.33 -11.65 -10.82
CA ILE A 259 -0.68 -12.43 -10.10
C ILE A 259 -1.99 -12.48 -10.89
N ASP A 260 -2.41 -11.34 -11.43
CA ASP A 260 -3.63 -11.20 -12.20
C ASP A 260 -3.40 -10.27 -13.40
N ALA A 261 -3.66 -10.77 -14.60
CA ALA A 261 -3.45 -10.05 -15.85
C ALA A 261 -4.65 -9.19 -16.28
N ASP A 262 -5.76 -9.23 -15.54
CA ASP A 262 -7.00 -8.52 -15.86
C ASP A 262 -7.01 -7.07 -15.35
N GLY A 263 -5.90 -6.60 -14.76
CA GLY A 263 -5.71 -5.22 -14.34
C GLY A 263 -6.21 -4.93 -12.92
N ILE A 264 -6.16 -5.91 -12.03
CA ILE A 264 -6.37 -5.67 -10.59
C ILE A 264 -5.14 -4.96 -10.02
N TYR A 265 -5.36 -3.77 -9.45
CA TYR A 265 -4.31 -2.89 -8.94
C TYR A 265 -4.45 -2.64 -7.45
N ALA A 266 -3.38 -2.17 -6.81
CA ALA A 266 -3.26 -2.00 -5.37
C ALA A 266 -3.69 -3.27 -4.61
N GLY A 267 -3.29 -4.43 -5.15
CA GLY A 267 -3.68 -5.72 -4.63
C GLY A 267 -3.05 -6.01 -3.28
N ARG A 268 -3.89 -6.35 -2.30
CA ARG A 268 -3.51 -6.86 -0.99
C ARG A 268 -3.97 -8.32 -0.88
N ILE A 269 -3.17 -9.12 -0.18
CA ILE A 269 -3.50 -10.53 0.04
C ILE A 269 -3.86 -10.79 1.50
N ILE A 270 -4.82 -11.68 1.71
CA ILE A 270 -5.29 -12.08 3.03
C ILE A 270 -5.73 -13.55 3.00
N LYS A 271 -5.69 -14.24 4.13
CA LYS A 271 -6.32 -15.55 4.27
C LYS A 271 -7.81 -15.38 4.57
N ASP A 272 -8.64 -16.13 3.85
CA ASP A 272 -10.05 -16.29 4.22
C ASP A 272 -10.22 -17.21 5.44
N ARG A 273 -11.46 -17.39 5.90
CA ARG A 273 -11.78 -18.26 7.05
C ARG A 273 -11.50 -19.75 6.80
N SER A 274 -11.30 -20.18 5.56
CA SER A 274 -10.87 -21.54 5.21
C SER A 274 -9.34 -21.72 5.22
N GLY A 275 -8.59 -20.60 5.37
CA GLY A 275 -7.14 -20.58 5.26
C GLY A 275 -6.62 -20.43 3.83
N GLN A 276 -7.50 -20.24 2.84
CA GLN A 276 -7.11 -19.95 1.46
C GLN A 276 -6.66 -18.51 1.32
N TRP A 277 -5.49 -18.29 0.70
CA TRP A 277 -5.05 -16.96 0.35
C TRP A 277 -5.90 -16.38 -0.80
N ALA A 278 -6.26 -15.13 -0.67
CA ALA A 278 -7.04 -14.40 -1.66
C ALA A 278 -6.43 -13.00 -1.91
N LEU A 279 -6.52 -12.53 -3.15
CA LEU A 279 -6.19 -11.18 -3.57
C LEU A 279 -7.46 -10.34 -3.60
N LEU A 280 -7.41 -9.15 -3.01
CA LEU A 280 -8.39 -8.08 -3.23
C LEU A 280 -7.63 -6.84 -3.71
N GLY A 281 -8.24 -6.12 -4.65
CA GLY A 281 -7.68 -4.88 -5.21
C GLY A 281 -8.73 -4.20 -6.07
N PHE A 282 -8.44 -2.99 -6.54
CA PHE A 282 -9.40 -2.30 -7.40
C PHE A 282 -9.20 -2.64 -8.87
N GLU A 283 -10.29 -2.56 -9.63
CA GLU A 283 -10.28 -2.79 -11.07
C GLU A 283 -9.79 -1.53 -11.78
N ALA A 284 -8.50 -1.45 -12.03
CA ALA A 284 -7.87 -0.35 -12.78
C ALA A 284 -8.01 -0.54 -14.29
N GLY A 285 -8.10 -1.79 -14.75
CA GLY A 285 -8.00 -2.13 -16.16
C GLY A 285 -6.59 -1.89 -16.73
N GLN A 286 -6.49 -1.72 -18.03
CA GLN A 286 -5.22 -1.48 -18.72
C GLN A 286 -5.04 -0.01 -19.17
N SER A 287 -6.09 0.80 -19.04
CA SER A 287 -6.09 2.24 -19.33
C SER A 287 -6.92 3.00 -18.30
N THR A 288 -6.75 4.32 -18.22
CA THR A 288 -7.55 5.18 -17.34
C THR A 288 -9.05 5.14 -17.65
N ALA A 289 -9.42 4.81 -18.88
CA ALA A 289 -10.83 4.66 -19.30
C ALA A 289 -11.47 3.37 -18.72
N ASP A 290 -10.67 2.39 -18.33
CA ASP A 290 -11.15 1.12 -17.77
C ASP A 290 -11.37 1.18 -16.26
N PHE A 291 -11.00 2.27 -15.60
CA PHE A 291 -11.16 2.45 -14.16
C PHE A 291 -12.62 2.42 -13.74
N THR A 292 -13.01 1.40 -12.99
CA THR A 292 -14.42 1.20 -12.59
C THR A 292 -14.76 1.89 -11.27
N GLY A 293 -13.77 2.15 -10.43
CA GLY A 293 -13.96 2.72 -9.07
C GLY A 293 -14.60 1.74 -8.10
N ARG A 294 -14.20 0.45 -8.17
CA ARG A 294 -14.68 -0.62 -7.30
C ARG A 294 -13.55 -1.61 -6.96
N ILE A 295 -13.69 -2.30 -5.82
CA ILE A 295 -12.79 -3.38 -5.39
C ILE A 295 -13.42 -4.73 -5.77
N CYS A 296 -12.62 -5.62 -6.35
CA CYS A 296 -13.04 -6.93 -6.82
C CYS A 296 -13.49 -7.85 -5.66
N ASP A 297 -14.18 -8.92 -6.00
CA ASP A 297 -14.37 -10.05 -5.08
C ASP A 297 -13.03 -10.78 -4.85
N PRO A 298 -12.89 -11.50 -3.73
CA PRO A 298 -11.65 -12.19 -3.41
C PRO A 298 -11.26 -13.20 -4.50
N ILE A 299 -10.05 -13.05 -5.04
CA ILE A 299 -9.48 -13.93 -6.06
C ILE A 299 -8.58 -14.95 -5.38
N PRO A 300 -8.94 -16.25 -5.40
CA PRO A 300 -8.12 -17.29 -4.77
C PRO A 300 -6.72 -17.39 -5.39
N LEU A 301 -5.71 -17.55 -4.54
CA LEU A 301 -4.31 -17.60 -4.91
C LEU A 301 -3.69 -18.97 -4.62
N GLU A 302 -2.67 -19.32 -5.39
CA GLU A 302 -1.78 -20.44 -5.11
C GLU A 302 -0.31 -20.03 -5.29
N LEU A 303 0.58 -20.67 -4.53
CA LEU A 303 2.02 -20.47 -4.65
C LEU A 303 2.54 -21.30 -5.81
N THR A 304 3.37 -20.72 -6.69
CA THR A 304 4.03 -21.44 -7.79
C THR A 304 5.25 -22.23 -7.26
N ALA A 305 5.77 -23.13 -8.06
CA ALA A 305 6.98 -23.87 -7.74
C ALA A 305 8.20 -22.93 -7.58
N GLU A 306 8.22 -21.82 -8.32
CA GLU A 306 9.24 -20.79 -8.32
C GLU A 306 9.14 -19.85 -7.09
N GLY A 307 8.04 -19.90 -6.35
CA GLY A 307 7.81 -19.10 -5.13
C GLY A 307 7.10 -17.76 -5.36
N SER A 308 6.55 -17.54 -6.55
CA SER A 308 5.65 -16.43 -6.85
C SER A 308 4.20 -16.82 -6.62
N LEU A 309 3.29 -15.85 -6.62
CA LEU A 309 1.85 -16.08 -6.53
C LEU A 309 1.19 -16.00 -7.90
N ARG A 310 0.14 -16.78 -8.07
CA ARG A 310 -0.77 -16.66 -9.21
C ARG A 310 -2.21 -16.94 -8.79
N ARG A 311 -3.14 -16.51 -9.63
CA ARG A 311 -4.56 -16.87 -9.51
C ARG A 311 -4.72 -18.40 -9.57
N LYS A 312 -5.41 -18.95 -8.58
CA LYS A 312 -5.79 -20.38 -8.57
C LYS A 312 -6.83 -20.63 -9.66
N LYS A 313 -6.61 -21.68 -10.44
CA LYS A 313 -7.51 -22.06 -11.52
C LYS A 313 -8.76 -22.79 -11.02
#